data_f7f1c69fac6870bf9b816921b97b9d83
#
_entry.id   f7f1c69fac6870bf9b816921b97b9d83
#
_cell.length_a   1.000
_cell.length_b   1.000
_cell.length_c   1.000
_cell.angle_alpha   90.00
_cell.angle_beta   90.00
_cell.angle_gamma   90.00
#
_symmetry.space_group_name_H-M   'P 1'
#
loop_
_entity.id
_entity.type
_entity.pdbx_description
1 polymer ?
#
loop_
_entity_poly.entity_id
_entity_poly.type
_entity_poly.pdbx_seq_one_letter_code
_entity_poly.pdbx_strand_id
1 'polypeptide(L)'
;MTTVNENLTDTTEEFAERMVGAIDSASLAVLLSIGHQTKLFDTLAELPPATSVQIADAAGLNERYVREWLGGVVSNRVVDYDPATQTYSLPPHRAAVLTRAAGPDNLSRVAQFIPLLGEVEQKIIGCFYNGGGLPYSDYPRFHKLMAEESGEVFDAALVDVILPLVDGLSDRLRAGADVADIGCGSGHAINVMAQAFPASRFTGIDFSDEGLGVARGEAESLGLTNATFVAQDVAELDAVEDYDVITVFDAIHDQAQPARVLENIYRALRPGGVFLMVDIKASSNLEDNIGAPLSSFKYTVSTMHCMSVSLGLDGVGLGTVWGQQLATSMLADAGFGEVTVSEIETDPFNLYYVARK
;
A
#
# COMPACT_ATOMS: atom_id res chain seq x y z
N MET A 1 -18.85 12.96 -20.42
CA MET A 1 -17.67 13.60 -21.04
C MET A 1 -17.59 14.99 -20.48
N THR A 2 -16.91 15.15 -19.37
CA THR A 2 -16.60 16.47 -18.78
C THR A 2 -15.25 16.86 -19.36
N THR A 3 -15.23 17.85 -20.20
CA THR A 3 -14.00 18.38 -20.80
C THR A 3 -13.14 18.96 -19.68
N VAL A 4 -12.11 18.19 -19.26
CA VAL A 4 -11.04 18.69 -18.39
C VAL A 4 -10.15 19.60 -19.22
N ASN A 5 -10.60 20.84 -19.41
CA ASN A 5 -9.76 21.92 -19.89
C ASN A 5 -10.30 23.25 -19.33
N GLU A 6 -10.53 23.33 -18.03
CA GLU A 6 -10.39 24.60 -17.37
C GLU A 6 -8.87 24.87 -17.33
N ASN A 7 -8.39 25.63 -18.32
CA ASN A 7 -7.10 26.29 -18.22
C ASN A 7 -7.12 27.03 -16.88
N LEU A 8 -6.40 26.51 -15.89
CA LEU A 8 -6.16 27.21 -14.64
C LEU A 8 -5.42 28.52 -15.05
N THR A 9 -6.19 29.58 -15.19
CA THR A 9 -5.64 30.91 -15.43
C THR A 9 -5.30 31.53 -14.07
N ASP A 10 -4.45 30.81 -13.29
CA ASP A 10 -3.95 31.36 -12.04
C ASP A 10 -2.93 32.48 -12.32
N THR A 11 -2.93 33.50 -11.51
CA THR A 11 -1.90 34.53 -11.48
C THR A 11 -0.59 33.95 -10.93
N THR A 12 0.51 34.65 -11.12
CA THR A 12 1.81 34.27 -10.50
C THR A 12 1.71 34.19 -8.99
N GLU A 13 0.96 35.10 -8.37
CA GLU A 13 0.73 35.15 -6.92
C GLU A 13 -0.06 33.94 -6.45
N GLU A 14 -1.17 33.61 -7.09
CA GLU A 14 -1.99 32.44 -6.75
C GLU A 14 -1.21 31.12 -6.91
N PHE A 15 -0.41 31.02 -7.97
CA PHE A 15 0.46 29.85 -8.17
C PHE A 15 1.53 29.76 -7.07
N ALA A 16 2.16 30.88 -6.70
CA ALA A 16 3.17 30.93 -5.65
C ALA A 16 2.59 30.55 -4.28
N GLU A 17 1.39 31.05 -3.92
CA GLU A 17 0.68 30.67 -2.70
C GLU A 17 0.39 29.16 -2.66
N ARG A 18 -0.06 28.58 -3.77
CA ARG A 18 -0.27 27.14 -3.89
C ARG A 18 1.01 26.33 -3.68
N MET A 19 2.15 26.78 -4.22
CA MET A 19 3.45 26.12 -4.04
C MET A 19 3.95 26.22 -2.60
N VAL A 20 3.75 27.37 -1.92
CA VAL A 20 4.03 27.51 -0.49
C VAL A 20 3.17 26.53 0.34
N GLY A 21 1.88 26.43 0.04
CA GLY A 21 1.00 25.44 0.68
C GLY A 21 1.43 23.99 0.47
N ALA A 22 1.94 23.65 -0.73
CA ALA A 22 2.47 22.33 -1.01
C ALA A 22 3.73 22.02 -0.18
N ILE A 23 4.64 22.97 -0.01
CA ILE A 23 5.84 22.83 0.83
C ILE A 23 5.46 22.63 2.29
N ASP A 24 4.50 23.41 2.80
CA ASP A 24 4.01 23.32 4.17
C ASP A 24 3.32 21.97 4.42
N SER A 25 2.49 21.50 3.49
CA SER A 25 1.84 20.20 3.55
C SER A 25 2.83 19.04 3.52
N ALA A 26 3.88 19.12 2.69
CA ALA A 26 4.95 18.12 2.66
C ALA A 26 5.73 18.08 3.98
N SER A 27 5.98 19.24 4.59
CA SER A 27 6.62 19.36 5.90
C SER A 27 5.75 18.74 7.00
N LEU A 28 4.43 18.98 6.97
CA LEU A 28 3.48 18.34 7.88
C LEU A 28 3.52 16.81 7.73
N ALA A 29 3.58 16.27 6.53
CA ALA A 29 3.65 14.82 6.31
C ALA A 29 4.84 14.18 7.03
N VAL A 30 6.01 14.85 7.06
CA VAL A 30 7.17 14.38 7.84
C VAL A 30 6.88 14.37 9.35
N LEU A 31 6.18 15.37 9.86
CA LEU A 31 5.80 15.42 11.29
C LEU A 31 4.74 14.35 11.62
N LEU A 32 3.79 14.07 10.72
CA LEU A 32 2.84 12.97 10.88
C LEU A 32 3.57 11.63 10.96
N SER A 33 4.53 11.39 10.07
CA SER A 33 5.39 10.20 10.08
C SER A 33 6.14 10.05 11.41
N ILE A 34 6.74 11.13 11.93
CA ILE A 34 7.43 11.11 13.24
C ILE A 34 6.43 10.79 14.37
N GLY A 35 5.26 11.43 14.38
CA GLY A 35 4.22 11.20 15.37
C GLY A 35 3.75 9.75 15.41
N HIS A 36 3.59 9.12 14.23
CA HIS A 36 3.25 7.71 14.12
C HIS A 36 4.36 6.80 14.67
N GLN A 37 5.58 6.95 14.18
CA GLN A 37 6.72 6.10 14.56
C GLN A 37 7.07 6.20 16.04
N THR A 38 6.91 7.39 16.65
CA THR A 38 7.16 7.65 18.07
C THR A 38 5.95 7.38 18.97
N LYS A 39 4.80 7.00 18.42
CA LYS A 39 3.52 6.82 19.13
C LYS A 39 3.00 8.09 19.82
N LEU A 40 3.43 9.27 19.39
CA LEU A 40 2.99 10.52 20.01
C LEU A 40 1.50 10.79 19.84
N PHE A 41 0.90 10.40 18.72
CA PHE A 41 -0.55 10.51 18.53
C PHE A 41 -1.33 9.57 19.46
N ASP A 42 -0.86 8.33 19.64
CA ASP A 42 -1.46 7.36 20.55
C ASP A 42 -1.37 7.88 22.00
N THR A 43 -0.20 8.36 22.41
CA THR A 43 0.01 8.97 23.73
C THR A 43 -0.90 10.17 23.97
N LEU A 44 -1.01 11.08 22.99
CA LEU A 44 -1.89 12.26 23.08
C LEU A 44 -3.37 11.89 23.17
N ALA A 45 -3.79 10.83 22.49
CA ALA A 45 -5.19 10.34 22.53
C ALA A 45 -5.59 9.78 23.91
N GLU A 46 -4.63 9.23 24.65
CA GLU A 46 -4.84 8.65 25.99
C GLU A 46 -4.74 9.69 27.12
N LEU A 47 -4.07 10.84 26.86
CA LEU A 47 -3.86 11.86 27.88
C LEU A 47 -5.00 12.89 27.91
N PRO A 48 -5.36 13.41 29.10
CA PRO A 48 -6.07 14.69 29.19
C PRO A 48 -5.17 15.82 28.66
N PRO A 49 -5.67 17.06 28.47
CA PRO A 49 -4.83 18.18 28.10
C PRO A 49 -3.57 18.26 28.97
N ALA A 50 -2.39 18.17 28.35
CA ALA A 50 -1.11 17.99 29.03
C ALA A 50 -0.02 18.92 28.47
N THR A 51 0.96 19.27 29.32
CA THR A 51 2.13 20.06 28.90
C THR A 51 3.10 19.21 28.08
N SER A 52 4.03 19.84 27.34
CA SER A 52 5.06 19.13 26.59
C SER A 52 5.91 18.19 27.45
N VAL A 53 6.18 18.57 28.71
CA VAL A 53 6.89 17.75 29.67
C VAL A 53 6.10 16.47 30.01
N GLN A 54 4.82 16.62 30.33
CA GLN A 54 3.96 15.48 30.65
C GLN A 54 3.78 14.51 29.47
N ILE A 55 3.65 15.05 28.24
CA ILE A 55 3.56 14.25 27.03
C ILE A 55 4.87 13.50 26.77
N ALA A 56 6.01 14.18 26.91
CA ALA A 56 7.32 13.59 26.73
C ALA A 56 7.59 12.47 27.75
N ASP A 57 7.26 12.70 29.02
CA ASP A 57 7.39 11.72 30.10
C ASP A 57 6.51 10.48 29.82
N ALA A 58 5.25 10.68 29.43
CA ALA A 58 4.33 9.60 29.11
C ALA A 58 4.77 8.76 27.90
N ALA A 59 5.34 9.42 26.88
CA ALA A 59 5.85 8.77 25.67
C ALA A 59 7.27 8.17 25.85
N GLY A 60 7.97 8.49 26.95
CA GLY A 60 9.38 8.10 27.16
C GLY A 60 10.35 8.78 26.18
N LEU A 61 10.06 10.03 25.76
CA LEU A 61 10.78 10.78 24.75
C LEU A 61 11.46 12.01 25.32
N ASN A 62 12.40 12.58 24.54
CA ASN A 62 13.06 13.83 24.90
C ASN A 62 12.12 15.03 24.73
N GLU A 63 11.88 15.79 25.81
CA GLU A 63 10.94 16.90 25.83
C GLU A 63 11.26 17.99 24.80
N ARG A 64 12.53 18.32 24.56
CA ARG A 64 12.88 19.36 23.61
C ARG A 64 12.41 19.03 22.18
N TYR A 65 12.53 17.76 21.77
CA TYR A 65 12.04 17.28 20.49
C TYR A 65 10.52 17.20 20.45
N VAL A 66 9.88 16.72 21.52
CA VAL A 66 8.40 16.66 21.63
C VAL A 66 7.81 18.06 21.52
N ARG A 67 8.38 19.05 22.23
CA ARG A 67 7.92 20.45 22.18
C ARG A 67 8.07 21.06 20.79
N GLU A 68 9.16 20.81 20.08
CA GLU A 68 9.34 21.27 18.71
C GLU A 68 8.33 20.64 17.75
N TRP A 69 8.15 19.33 17.86
CA TRP A 69 7.17 18.59 17.08
C TRP A 69 5.74 19.12 17.34
N LEU A 70 5.38 19.32 18.61
CA LEU A 70 4.08 19.91 18.99
C LEU A 70 3.89 21.28 18.35
N GLY A 71 4.92 22.13 18.30
CA GLY A 71 4.87 23.41 17.60
C GLY A 71 4.48 23.27 16.14
N GLY A 72 5.07 22.30 15.42
CA GLY A 72 4.77 22.04 14.02
C GLY A 72 3.35 21.51 13.80
N VAL A 73 2.88 20.53 14.58
CA VAL A 73 1.53 19.97 14.40
C VAL A 73 0.42 20.90 14.91
N VAL A 74 0.71 21.80 15.88
CA VAL A 74 -0.21 22.84 16.31
C VAL A 74 -0.36 23.93 15.26
N SER A 75 0.75 24.39 14.64
CA SER A 75 0.71 25.39 13.56
C SER A 75 -0.17 24.97 12.39
N ASN A 76 -0.24 23.65 12.13
CA ASN A 76 -1.13 23.03 11.14
C ASN A 76 -2.47 22.55 11.72
N ARG A 77 -2.82 22.94 12.95
CA ARG A 77 -4.10 22.63 13.60
C ARG A 77 -4.40 21.13 13.73
N VAL A 78 -3.37 20.29 13.76
CA VAL A 78 -3.52 18.84 13.99
C VAL A 78 -3.75 18.55 15.48
N VAL A 79 -3.03 19.27 16.36
CA VAL A 79 -3.17 19.23 17.82
C VAL A 79 -3.63 20.59 18.30
N ASP A 80 -4.53 20.63 19.28
CA ASP A 80 -4.99 21.86 19.90
C ASP A 80 -4.03 22.30 21.00
N TYR A 81 -3.90 23.61 21.18
CA TYR A 81 -3.06 24.23 22.21
C TYR A 81 -3.82 25.30 22.97
N ASP A 82 -3.80 25.23 24.30
CA ASP A 82 -4.30 26.26 25.16
C ASP A 82 -3.12 27.12 25.72
N PRO A 83 -3.00 28.37 25.32
CA PRO A 83 -1.92 29.27 25.78
C PRO A 83 -2.03 29.67 27.25
N ALA A 84 -3.23 29.57 27.85
CA ALA A 84 -3.42 29.96 29.27
C ALA A 84 -2.86 28.91 30.23
N THR A 85 -2.99 27.65 29.87
CA THR A 85 -2.50 26.49 30.63
C THR A 85 -1.23 25.87 30.07
N GLN A 86 -0.83 26.30 28.88
CA GLN A 86 0.29 25.70 28.09
C GLN A 86 0.13 24.20 27.86
N THR A 87 -1.11 23.74 27.62
CA THR A 87 -1.43 22.35 27.42
C THR A 87 -1.85 22.06 25.99
N TYR A 88 -1.58 20.84 25.55
CA TYR A 88 -1.88 20.28 24.25
C TYR A 88 -2.91 19.18 24.38
N SER A 89 -3.75 19.02 23.36
CA SER A 89 -4.74 17.92 23.31
C SER A 89 -5.01 17.49 21.88
N LEU A 90 -5.24 16.19 21.67
CA LEU A 90 -5.67 15.62 20.41
C LEU A 90 -7.16 15.32 20.46
N PRO A 91 -8.01 16.08 19.72
CA PRO A 91 -9.45 15.83 19.69
C PRO A 91 -9.79 14.42 19.16
N PRO A 92 -10.84 13.75 19.71
CA PRO A 92 -11.18 12.37 19.31
C PRO A 92 -11.40 12.18 17.81
N HIS A 93 -12.01 13.15 17.11
CA HIS A 93 -12.26 13.08 15.67
C HIS A 93 -10.97 13.14 14.84
N ARG A 94 -9.89 13.74 15.36
CA ARG A 94 -8.56 13.72 14.72
C ARG A 94 -7.78 12.46 15.12
N ALA A 95 -7.92 12.01 16.36
CA ALA A 95 -7.34 10.74 16.81
C ALA A 95 -7.85 9.56 15.97
N ALA A 96 -9.11 9.59 15.53
CA ALA A 96 -9.75 8.57 14.69
C ALA A 96 -9.10 8.36 13.32
N VAL A 97 -8.18 9.24 12.88
CA VAL A 97 -7.45 9.11 11.61
C VAL A 97 -5.93 9.26 11.76
N LEU A 98 -5.41 9.34 12.99
CA LEU A 98 -3.98 9.56 13.24
C LEU A 98 -3.35 8.54 14.18
N THR A 99 -4.16 7.80 14.96
CA THR A 99 -3.66 6.81 15.92
C THR A 99 -3.69 5.41 15.32
N ARG A 100 -2.97 4.47 15.95
CA ARG A 100 -3.02 3.05 15.56
C ARG A 100 -4.40 2.43 15.71
N ALA A 101 -5.21 2.93 16.65
CA ALA A 101 -6.59 2.49 16.81
C ALA A 101 -7.50 2.82 15.60
N ALA A 102 -7.06 3.69 14.70
CA ALA A 102 -7.76 3.99 13.45
C ALA A 102 -7.68 2.83 12.43
N GLY A 103 -6.78 1.87 12.63
CA GLY A 103 -6.61 0.74 11.71
C GLY A 103 -6.27 1.21 10.27
N PRO A 104 -7.01 0.73 9.25
CA PRO A 104 -6.79 1.13 7.85
C PRO A 104 -6.89 2.64 7.58
N ASP A 105 -7.66 3.38 8.40
CA ASP A 105 -7.87 4.83 8.24
C ASP A 105 -6.72 5.70 8.79
N ASN A 106 -5.62 5.09 9.24
CA ASN A 106 -4.51 5.81 9.86
C ASN A 106 -3.64 6.57 8.84
N LEU A 107 -3.96 7.82 8.57
CA LEU A 107 -3.23 8.69 7.65
C LEU A 107 -1.80 9.02 8.10
N SER A 108 -1.52 8.95 9.41
CA SER A 108 -0.16 9.19 9.90
C SER A 108 0.80 8.05 9.54
N ARG A 109 0.28 6.82 9.35
CA ARG A 109 1.01 5.68 8.81
C ARG A 109 1.35 5.90 7.34
N VAL A 110 0.37 6.28 6.51
CA VAL A 110 0.56 6.59 5.08
C VAL A 110 1.60 7.70 4.89
N ALA A 111 1.64 8.69 5.78
CA ALA A 111 2.61 9.78 5.71
C ALA A 111 4.07 9.33 5.77
N GLN A 112 4.36 8.10 6.24
CA GLN A 112 5.72 7.54 6.28
C GLN A 112 6.32 7.35 4.88
N PHE A 113 5.51 7.22 3.84
CA PHE A 113 6.01 7.13 2.46
C PHE A 113 6.83 8.37 2.06
N ILE A 114 6.46 9.57 2.54
CA ILE A 114 7.13 10.81 2.14
C ILE A 114 8.62 10.81 2.53
N PRO A 115 9.01 10.66 3.82
CA PRO A 115 10.41 10.59 4.18
C PRO A 115 11.12 9.34 3.67
N LEU A 116 10.43 8.19 3.53
CA LEU A 116 11.01 6.98 2.98
C LEU A 116 11.44 7.19 1.52
N LEU A 117 10.59 7.74 0.69
CA LEU A 117 10.90 8.03 -0.72
C LEU A 117 11.98 9.11 -0.82
N GLY A 118 12.02 10.07 0.11
CA GLY A 118 13.08 11.07 0.18
C GLY A 118 14.48 10.50 0.38
N GLU A 119 14.63 9.30 0.97
CA GLU A 119 15.94 8.66 1.16
C GLU A 119 16.63 8.31 -0.16
N VAL A 120 15.88 8.08 -1.23
CA VAL A 120 16.42 7.70 -2.55
C VAL A 120 16.41 8.83 -3.59
N GLU A 121 15.95 10.03 -3.24
CA GLU A 121 15.79 11.15 -4.20
C GLU A 121 17.03 11.36 -5.07
N GLN A 122 18.23 11.44 -4.47
CA GLN A 122 19.47 11.69 -5.22
C GLN A 122 19.84 10.55 -6.18
N LYS A 123 19.49 9.32 -5.85
CA LYS A 123 19.70 8.16 -6.72
C LYS A 123 18.71 8.21 -7.89
N ILE A 124 17.45 8.54 -7.62
CA ILE A 124 16.42 8.70 -8.66
C ILE A 124 16.78 9.85 -9.62
N ILE A 125 17.31 10.98 -9.13
CA ILE A 125 17.84 12.03 -9.99
C ILE A 125 18.92 11.46 -10.93
N GLY A 126 19.77 10.56 -10.47
CA GLY A 126 20.72 9.83 -11.31
C GLY A 126 20.03 9.04 -12.44
N CYS A 127 18.88 8.40 -12.16
CA CYS A 127 18.11 7.68 -13.17
C CYS A 127 17.47 8.62 -14.22
N PHE A 128 17.10 9.84 -13.85
CA PHE A 128 16.63 10.85 -14.82
C PHE A 128 17.67 11.18 -15.88
N TYR A 129 18.97 11.14 -15.53
CA TYR A 129 20.06 11.42 -16.48
C TYR A 129 20.49 10.18 -17.27
N ASN A 130 20.46 9.00 -16.65
CA ASN A 130 21.14 7.81 -17.17
C ASN A 130 20.18 6.67 -17.56
N GLY A 131 18.89 6.79 -17.25
CA GLY A 131 17.94 5.68 -17.33
C GLY A 131 18.18 4.62 -16.24
N GLY A 132 17.56 3.45 -16.41
CA GLY A 132 17.57 2.38 -15.41
C GLY A 132 16.67 2.67 -14.20
N GLY A 133 16.92 1.99 -13.09
CA GLY A 133 16.18 2.14 -11.85
C GLY A 133 16.98 1.69 -10.65
N LEU A 134 16.33 1.55 -9.49
CA LEU A 134 16.97 1.20 -8.23
C LEU A 134 16.58 -0.20 -7.78
N PRO A 135 17.50 -0.97 -7.20
CA PRO A 135 17.17 -2.28 -6.61
C PRO A 135 16.35 -2.11 -5.33
N TYR A 136 15.57 -3.12 -4.96
CA TYR A 136 14.81 -3.15 -3.69
C TYR A 136 15.68 -2.91 -2.45
N SER A 137 16.95 -3.31 -2.48
CA SER A 137 17.90 -3.10 -1.38
C SER A 137 18.18 -1.62 -1.06
N ASP A 138 17.83 -0.71 -1.96
CA ASP A 138 17.92 0.73 -1.72
C ASP A 138 16.77 1.28 -0.86
N TYR A 139 15.76 0.46 -0.57
CA TYR A 139 14.56 0.82 0.20
C TYR A 139 14.41 -0.01 1.49
N PRO A 140 15.34 0.09 2.45
CA PRO A 140 15.42 -0.84 3.59
C PRO A 140 14.20 -0.84 4.52
N ARG A 141 13.39 0.23 4.48
CA ARG A 141 12.15 0.33 5.29
C ARG A 141 10.88 0.03 4.52
N PHE A 142 10.96 -0.16 3.20
CA PHE A 142 9.78 -0.28 2.35
C PHE A 142 8.97 -1.52 2.69
N HIS A 143 9.59 -2.69 2.76
CA HIS A 143 8.90 -3.94 3.10
C HIS A 143 8.19 -3.86 4.45
N LYS A 144 8.83 -3.24 5.46
CA LYS A 144 8.19 -3.06 6.76
C LYS A 144 6.97 -2.14 6.69
N LEU A 145 7.08 -1.04 5.96
CA LEU A 145 5.96 -0.10 5.80
C LEU A 145 4.81 -0.75 5.02
N MET A 146 5.10 -1.46 3.94
CA MET A 146 4.08 -2.19 3.17
C MET A 146 3.41 -3.28 4.00
N ALA A 147 4.17 -4.02 4.80
CA ALA A 147 3.61 -5.04 5.70
C ALA A 147 2.69 -4.42 6.77
N GLU A 148 3.03 -3.24 7.31
CA GLU A 148 2.18 -2.50 8.24
C GLU A 148 0.91 -1.96 7.55
N GLU A 149 1.04 -1.46 6.31
CA GLU A 149 -0.07 -0.91 5.53
C GLU A 149 -1.06 -1.98 5.12
N SER A 150 -0.57 -3.02 4.44
CA SER A 150 -1.41 -4.11 3.94
C SER A 150 -1.98 -4.99 5.06
N GLY A 151 -1.22 -5.18 6.14
CA GLY A 151 -1.66 -6.00 7.29
C GLY A 151 -2.96 -5.48 7.90
N GLU A 152 -3.06 -4.19 8.16
CA GLU A 152 -4.28 -3.57 8.71
C GLU A 152 -5.50 -3.74 7.77
N VAL A 153 -5.28 -3.67 6.45
CA VAL A 153 -6.33 -3.88 5.45
C VAL A 153 -6.76 -5.36 5.44
N PHE A 154 -5.80 -6.29 5.46
CA PHE A 154 -6.11 -7.72 5.43
C PHE A 154 -6.82 -8.17 6.70
N ASP A 155 -6.37 -7.71 7.88
CA ASP A 155 -7.05 -8.01 9.15
C ASP A 155 -8.49 -7.49 9.18
N ALA A 156 -8.72 -6.30 8.63
CA ALA A 156 -10.04 -5.67 8.66
C ALA A 156 -11.00 -6.18 7.57
N ALA A 157 -10.51 -6.53 6.37
CA ALA A 157 -11.36 -6.64 5.19
C ALA A 157 -11.14 -7.91 4.35
N LEU A 158 -10.01 -8.63 4.44
CA LEU A 158 -9.69 -9.70 3.49
C LEU A 158 -10.77 -10.77 3.43
N VAL A 159 -11.14 -11.35 4.58
CA VAL A 159 -12.05 -12.50 4.64
C VAL A 159 -13.50 -12.12 4.42
N ASP A 160 -13.92 -11.00 5.00
CA ASP A 160 -15.34 -10.64 5.07
C ASP A 160 -15.79 -9.66 3.99
N VAL A 161 -14.85 -8.99 3.30
CA VAL A 161 -15.16 -7.98 2.28
C VAL A 161 -14.49 -8.30 0.94
N ILE A 162 -13.17 -8.54 0.90
CA ILE A 162 -12.41 -8.68 -0.35
C ILE A 162 -12.69 -10.04 -1.02
N LEU A 163 -12.55 -11.16 -0.30
CA LEU A 163 -12.81 -12.48 -0.87
C LEU A 163 -14.26 -12.65 -1.36
N PRO A 164 -15.30 -12.11 -0.68
CA PRO A 164 -16.68 -12.15 -1.15
C PRO A 164 -16.99 -11.38 -2.45
N LEU A 165 -16.07 -10.53 -2.95
CA LEU A 165 -16.20 -9.93 -4.29
C LEU A 165 -16.23 -11.00 -5.39
N VAL A 166 -15.71 -12.18 -5.11
CA VAL A 166 -15.78 -13.35 -5.97
C VAL A 166 -16.93 -14.26 -5.52
N ASP A 167 -17.97 -14.32 -6.30
CA ASP A 167 -19.15 -15.14 -6.00
C ASP A 167 -18.77 -16.60 -5.73
N GLY A 168 -19.17 -17.12 -4.57
CA GLY A 168 -18.96 -18.50 -4.14
C GLY A 168 -17.54 -18.83 -3.67
N LEU A 169 -16.60 -17.86 -3.66
CA LEU A 169 -15.21 -18.12 -3.28
C LEU A 169 -15.10 -18.58 -1.84
N SER A 170 -15.73 -17.90 -0.89
CA SER A 170 -15.67 -18.26 0.52
C SER A 170 -16.16 -19.71 0.78
N ASP A 171 -17.19 -20.16 0.07
CA ASP A 171 -17.69 -21.53 0.19
C ASP A 171 -16.73 -22.55 -0.45
N ARG A 172 -16.11 -22.21 -1.58
CA ARG A 172 -15.06 -23.01 -2.20
C ARG A 172 -13.86 -23.19 -1.26
N LEU A 173 -13.40 -22.11 -0.62
CA LEU A 173 -12.31 -22.15 0.35
C LEU A 173 -12.67 -22.98 1.61
N ARG A 174 -13.91 -22.90 2.09
CA ARG A 174 -14.40 -23.76 3.19
C ARG A 174 -14.45 -25.24 2.80
N ALA A 175 -14.76 -25.55 1.55
CA ALA A 175 -14.80 -26.91 1.03
C ALA A 175 -13.39 -27.51 0.78
N GLY A 176 -12.40 -26.69 0.63
CA GLY A 176 -11.02 -27.03 0.34
C GLY A 176 -10.62 -26.70 -1.10
N ALA A 177 -9.65 -25.82 -1.25
CA ALA A 177 -9.09 -25.36 -2.51
C ALA A 177 -7.57 -25.21 -2.43
N ASP A 178 -6.90 -25.25 -3.59
CA ASP A 178 -5.49 -24.87 -3.73
C ASP A 178 -5.40 -23.41 -4.13
N VAL A 179 -4.75 -22.61 -3.29
CA VAL A 179 -4.64 -21.15 -3.46
C VAL A 179 -3.17 -20.75 -3.54
N ALA A 180 -2.83 -19.89 -4.50
CA ALA A 180 -1.54 -19.21 -4.51
C ALA A 180 -1.72 -17.70 -4.33
N ASP A 181 -0.77 -17.05 -3.65
CA ASP A 181 -0.62 -15.60 -3.59
C ASP A 181 0.72 -15.23 -4.22
N ILE A 182 0.67 -14.48 -5.32
CA ILE A 182 1.82 -14.14 -6.15
C ILE A 182 2.35 -12.77 -5.76
N GLY A 183 3.65 -12.69 -5.42
CA GLY A 183 4.23 -11.49 -4.81
C GLY A 183 3.75 -11.30 -3.38
N CYS A 184 3.73 -12.38 -2.60
CA CYS A 184 3.11 -12.39 -1.27
C CYS A 184 3.86 -11.58 -0.20
N GLY A 185 5.07 -11.10 -0.49
CA GLY A 185 5.89 -10.32 0.43
C GLY A 185 6.08 -11.00 1.79
N SER A 186 5.61 -10.37 2.87
CA SER A 186 5.63 -10.92 4.23
C SER A 186 4.55 -11.98 4.51
N GLY A 187 3.75 -12.37 3.53
CA GLY A 187 2.82 -13.49 3.57
C GLY A 187 1.61 -13.35 4.49
N HIS A 188 1.33 -12.13 5.00
CA HIS A 188 0.24 -11.93 5.96
C HIS A 188 -1.13 -12.30 5.39
N ALA A 189 -1.43 -11.93 4.13
CA ALA A 189 -2.67 -12.33 3.46
C ALA A 189 -2.86 -13.86 3.43
N ILE A 190 -1.79 -14.61 3.13
CA ILE A 190 -1.80 -16.07 3.15
C ILE A 190 -2.11 -16.61 4.55
N ASN A 191 -1.49 -16.04 5.58
CA ASN A 191 -1.68 -16.48 6.97
C ASN A 191 -3.11 -16.21 7.46
N VAL A 192 -3.67 -15.04 7.14
CA VAL A 192 -5.07 -14.70 7.44
C VAL A 192 -6.03 -15.67 6.73
N MET A 193 -5.82 -15.93 5.43
CA MET A 193 -6.65 -16.88 4.68
C MET A 193 -6.50 -18.32 5.21
N ALA A 194 -5.28 -18.76 5.53
CA ALA A 194 -5.01 -20.09 6.04
C ALA A 194 -5.67 -20.34 7.41
N GLN A 195 -5.69 -19.33 8.26
CA GLN A 195 -6.38 -19.38 9.54
C GLN A 195 -7.90 -19.46 9.37
N ALA A 196 -8.46 -18.66 8.43
CA ALA A 196 -9.90 -18.63 8.18
C ALA A 196 -10.44 -19.88 7.46
N PHE A 197 -9.61 -20.55 6.66
CA PHE A 197 -10.02 -21.67 5.79
C PHE A 197 -9.12 -22.90 5.95
N PRO A 198 -9.20 -23.60 7.10
CA PRO A 198 -8.28 -24.71 7.41
C PRO A 198 -8.39 -25.94 6.49
N ALA A 199 -9.45 -26.04 5.68
CA ALA A 199 -9.60 -27.11 4.70
C ALA A 199 -8.85 -26.84 3.38
N SER A 200 -8.46 -25.58 3.11
CA SER A 200 -7.73 -25.15 1.92
C SER A 200 -6.22 -25.18 2.15
N ARG A 201 -5.46 -25.25 1.07
CA ARG A 201 -4.00 -25.14 1.06
C ARG A 201 -3.58 -23.84 0.43
N PHE A 202 -2.64 -23.15 1.05
CA PHE A 202 -2.19 -21.83 0.66
C PHE A 202 -0.69 -21.85 0.37
N THR A 203 -0.29 -21.25 -0.75
CA THR A 203 1.11 -21.12 -1.17
C THR A 203 1.41 -19.65 -1.45
N GLY A 204 2.24 -19.03 -0.62
CA GLY A 204 2.80 -17.71 -0.90
C GLY A 204 4.06 -17.84 -1.77
N ILE A 205 4.14 -17.08 -2.86
CA ILE A 205 5.29 -17.09 -3.78
C ILE A 205 5.85 -15.68 -3.87
N ASP A 206 7.13 -15.53 -3.53
CA ASP A 206 7.86 -14.27 -3.61
C ASP A 206 9.35 -14.55 -3.86
N PHE A 207 10.09 -13.57 -4.38
CA PHE A 207 11.54 -13.70 -4.55
C PHE A 207 12.33 -13.25 -3.30
N SER A 208 11.69 -12.56 -2.34
CA SER A 208 12.31 -12.01 -1.14
C SER A 208 12.42 -13.07 -0.04
N ASP A 209 13.62 -13.64 0.15
CA ASP A 209 13.86 -14.56 1.27
C ASP A 209 13.60 -13.92 2.64
N GLU A 210 13.84 -12.61 2.79
CA GLU A 210 13.56 -11.86 4.02
C GLU A 210 12.06 -11.80 4.30
N GLY A 211 11.25 -11.42 3.30
CA GLY A 211 9.79 -11.40 3.40
C GLY A 211 9.23 -12.78 3.74
N LEU A 212 9.67 -13.81 3.03
CA LEU A 212 9.25 -15.19 3.28
C LEU A 212 9.72 -15.73 4.64
N GLY A 213 10.81 -15.20 5.18
CA GLY A 213 11.24 -15.48 6.55
C GLY A 213 10.24 -14.98 7.59
N VAL A 214 9.73 -13.75 7.40
CA VAL A 214 8.67 -13.17 8.24
C VAL A 214 7.38 -13.99 8.10
N ALA A 215 6.97 -14.31 6.87
CA ALA A 215 5.78 -15.10 6.57
C ALA A 215 5.75 -16.46 7.28
N ARG A 216 6.88 -17.20 7.23
CA ARG A 216 7.02 -18.50 7.91
C ARG A 216 6.98 -18.36 9.44
N GLY A 217 7.62 -17.31 9.99
CA GLY A 217 7.63 -17.05 11.42
C GLY A 217 6.22 -16.74 11.95
N GLU A 218 5.42 -15.97 11.20
CA GLU A 218 4.02 -15.71 11.53
C GLU A 218 3.18 -16.99 11.45
N ALA A 219 3.29 -17.76 10.37
CA ALA A 219 2.57 -19.05 10.22
C ALA A 219 2.87 -20.01 11.37
N GLU A 220 4.15 -20.12 11.80
CA GLU A 220 4.56 -20.93 12.94
C GLU A 220 3.92 -20.42 14.24
N SER A 221 3.94 -19.11 14.47
CA SER A 221 3.36 -18.49 15.67
C SER A 221 1.84 -18.73 15.79
N LEU A 222 1.15 -18.79 14.65
CA LEU A 222 -0.28 -19.08 14.54
C LEU A 222 -0.60 -20.58 14.51
N GLY A 223 0.43 -21.45 14.45
CA GLY A 223 0.26 -22.90 14.39
C GLY A 223 -0.36 -23.39 13.07
N LEU A 224 -0.18 -22.66 11.97
CA LEU A 224 -0.73 -23.00 10.67
C LEU A 224 0.03 -24.17 10.03
N THR A 225 -0.70 -25.14 9.50
CA THR A 225 -0.14 -26.31 8.82
C THR A 225 -0.51 -26.37 7.32
N ASN A 226 -1.35 -25.44 6.89
CA ASN A 226 -1.90 -25.35 5.54
C ASN A 226 -1.38 -24.14 4.75
N ALA A 227 -0.35 -23.44 5.27
CA ALA A 227 0.37 -22.35 4.61
C ALA A 227 1.81 -22.80 4.28
N THR A 228 2.25 -22.55 3.05
CA THR A 228 3.62 -22.81 2.58
C THR A 228 4.15 -21.57 1.85
N PHE A 229 5.48 -21.40 1.84
CA PHE A 229 6.10 -20.22 1.25
C PHE A 229 7.29 -20.63 0.38
N VAL A 230 7.28 -20.21 -0.89
CA VAL A 230 8.25 -20.60 -1.93
C VAL A 230 9.00 -19.37 -2.41
N ALA A 231 10.34 -19.43 -2.35
CA ALA A 231 11.21 -18.42 -2.94
C ALA A 231 11.35 -18.67 -4.44
N GLN A 232 10.69 -17.86 -5.27
CA GLN A 232 10.70 -18.00 -6.71
C GLN A 232 10.41 -16.67 -7.39
N ASP A 233 11.09 -16.38 -8.50
CA ASP A 233 10.68 -15.35 -9.42
C ASP A 233 9.40 -15.80 -10.14
N VAL A 234 8.33 -15.03 -9.99
CA VAL A 234 7.02 -15.35 -10.56
C VAL A 234 6.98 -15.24 -12.09
N ALA A 235 7.93 -14.55 -12.71
CA ALA A 235 8.15 -14.59 -14.14
C ALA A 235 8.66 -15.96 -14.63
N GLU A 236 9.22 -16.78 -13.75
CA GLU A 236 9.68 -18.14 -13.98
C GLU A 236 8.74 -19.21 -13.41
N LEU A 237 7.52 -18.82 -13.02
CA LEU A 237 6.51 -19.76 -12.51
C LEU A 237 6.12 -20.77 -13.61
N ASP A 238 6.36 -22.05 -13.37
CA ASP A 238 6.12 -23.16 -14.32
C ASP A 238 4.89 -23.99 -14.00
N ALA A 239 4.13 -23.64 -12.95
CA ALA A 239 2.89 -24.31 -12.56
C ALA A 239 1.87 -24.36 -13.71
N VAL A 240 1.16 -25.49 -13.85
CA VAL A 240 0.15 -25.71 -14.88
C VAL A 240 -1.08 -26.33 -14.24
N GLU A 241 -2.19 -25.59 -14.19
CA GLU A 241 -3.47 -26.06 -13.62
C GLU A 241 -3.34 -26.61 -12.18
N ASP A 242 -2.48 -25.97 -11.38
CA ASP A 242 -2.20 -26.39 -10.01
C ASP A 242 -3.12 -25.72 -8.99
N TYR A 243 -3.66 -24.53 -9.32
CA TYR A 243 -4.41 -23.70 -8.38
C TYR A 243 -5.86 -23.48 -8.79
N ASP A 244 -6.73 -23.49 -7.79
CA ASP A 244 -8.15 -23.16 -7.93
C ASP A 244 -8.37 -21.64 -7.89
N VAL A 245 -7.51 -20.97 -7.12
CA VAL A 245 -7.55 -19.51 -6.89
C VAL A 245 -6.12 -18.98 -6.89
N ILE A 246 -5.92 -17.86 -7.56
CA ILE A 246 -4.68 -17.09 -7.43
C ILE A 246 -5.06 -15.67 -7.00
N THR A 247 -4.33 -15.15 -6.01
CA THR A 247 -4.44 -13.76 -5.56
C THR A 247 -3.15 -13.00 -5.86
N VAL A 248 -3.27 -11.70 -6.08
CA VAL A 248 -2.16 -10.74 -6.14
C VAL A 248 -2.61 -9.46 -5.46
N PHE A 249 -1.83 -8.96 -4.54
CA PHE A 249 -2.09 -7.70 -3.86
C PHE A 249 -0.95 -6.73 -4.12
N ASP A 250 -1.21 -5.69 -4.94
CA ASP A 250 -0.30 -4.59 -5.27
C ASP A 250 1.09 -5.02 -5.79
N ALA A 251 1.16 -6.14 -6.53
CA ALA A 251 2.45 -6.69 -6.95
C ALA A 251 2.65 -6.81 -8.48
N ILE A 252 1.63 -6.58 -9.32
CA ILE A 252 1.80 -6.68 -10.78
C ILE A 252 2.50 -5.45 -11.36
N HIS A 253 2.20 -4.27 -10.87
CA HIS A 253 2.68 -3.01 -11.44
C HIS A 253 4.17 -2.73 -11.24
N ASP A 254 4.83 -3.43 -10.34
CA ASP A 254 6.27 -3.32 -10.10
C ASP A 254 7.09 -4.50 -10.65
N GLN A 255 6.42 -5.51 -11.26
CA GLN A 255 7.10 -6.63 -11.92
C GLN A 255 7.99 -6.15 -13.09
N ALA A 256 9.12 -6.82 -13.28
CA ALA A 256 9.95 -6.59 -14.46
C ALA A 256 9.26 -7.05 -15.75
N GLN A 257 8.55 -8.18 -15.70
CA GLN A 257 7.89 -8.82 -16.84
C GLN A 257 6.40 -9.07 -16.56
N PRO A 258 5.58 -8.04 -16.35
CA PRO A 258 4.20 -8.21 -15.87
C PRO A 258 3.31 -9.01 -16.86
N ALA A 259 3.50 -8.86 -18.16
CA ALA A 259 2.75 -9.65 -19.15
C ALA A 259 3.03 -11.16 -18.98
N ARG A 260 4.30 -11.52 -18.84
CA ARG A 260 4.71 -12.92 -18.61
C ARG A 260 4.17 -13.45 -17.27
N VAL A 261 4.18 -12.63 -16.23
CA VAL A 261 3.59 -13.02 -14.93
C VAL A 261 2.11 -13.29 -15.08
N LEU A 262 1.34 -12.44 -15.76
CA LEU A 262 -0.09 -12.64 -16.00
C LEU A 262 -0.37 -13.89 -16.84
N GLU A 263 0.42 -14.17 -17.88
CA GLU A 263 0.35 -15.41 -18.67
C GLU A 263 0.63 -16.65 -17.82
N ASN A 264 1.63 -16.58 -16.93
CA ASN A 264 1.96 -17.67 -16.01
C ASN A 264 0.82 -17.90 -15.00
N ILE A 265 0.21 -16.85 -14.47
CA ILE A 265 -0.97 -16.94 -13.59
C ILE A 265 -2.12 -17.62 -14.31
N TYR A 266 -2.42 -17.20 -15.55
CA TYR A 266 -3.46 -17.85 -16.36
C TYR A 266 -3.18 -19.34 -16.57
N ARG A 267 -1.94 -19.71 -16.89
CA ARG A 267 -1.53 -21.10 -17.08
C ARG A 267 -1.63 -21.92 -15.80
N ALA A 268 -1.25 -21.34 -14.66
CA ALA A 268 -1.25 -21.99 -13.35
C ALA A 268 -2.65 -22.25 -12.79
N LEU A 269 -3.65 -21.49 -13.21
CA LEU A 269 -5.04 -21.71 -12.84
C LEU A 269 -5.63 -22.94 -13.52
N ARG A 270 -6.42 -23.71 -12.78
CA ARG A 270 -7.27 -24.77 -13.31
C ARG A 270 -8.40 -24.21 -14.17
N PRO A 271 -8.96 -24.99 -15.11
CA PRO A 271 -10.22 -24.58 -15.79
C PRO A 271 -11.31 -24.23 -14.78
N GLY A 272 -11.93 -23.06 -14.93
CA GLY A 272 -12.88 -22.49 -13.96
C GLY A 272 -12.23 -21.91 -12.70
N GLY A 273 -10.92 -21.80 -12.68
CA GLY A 273 -10.16 -21.11 -11.63
C GLY A 273 -10.38 -19.60 -11.65
N VAL A 274 -10.08 -18.96 -10.52
CA VAL A 274 -10.31 -17.53 -10.31
C VAL A 274 -8.99 -16.82 -10.03
N PHE A 275 -8.80 -15.69 -10.68
CA PHE A 275 -7.76 -14.72 -10.38
C PHE A 275 -8.40 -13.49 -9.74
N LEU A 276 -7.97 -13.16 -8.52
CA LEU A 276 -8.30 -11.95 -7.80
C LEU A 276 -7.05 -11.07 -7.72
N MET A 277 -7.03 -9.98 -8.46
CA MET A 277 -5.96 -8.99 -8.44
C MET A 277 -6.47 -7.72 -7.77
N VAL A 278 -5.70 -7.22 -6.81
CA VAL A 278 -5.88 -5.90 -6.21
C VAL A 278 -4.73 -5.01 -6.68
N ASP A 279 -5.04 -3.82 -7.16
CA ASP A 279 -4.01 -2.89 -7.62
C ASP A 279 -4.51 -1.43 -7.51
N ILE A 280 -3.57 -0.51 -7.52
CA ILE A 280 -3.82 0.90 -7.23
C ILE A 280 -4.85 1.52 -8.18
N LYS A 281 -5.83 2.19 -7.62
CA LYS A 281 -6.87 2.91 -8.36
C LYS A 281 -6.30 4.11 -9.08
N ALA A 282 -6.18 4.01 -10.41
CA ALA A 282 -5.77 5.07 -11.31
C ALA A 282 -6.36 4.86 -12.70
N SER A 283 -6.34 5.90 -13.53
CA SER A 283 -6.56 5.79 -14.97
C SER A 283 -5.23 5.65 -15.71
N SER A 284 -5.21 4.88 -16.81
CA SER A 284 -4.06 4.85 -17.73
C SER A 284 -3.94 6.16 -18.54
N ASN A 285 -4.97 6.99 -18.56
CA ASN A 285 -4.99 8.27 -19.25
C ASN A 285 -4.65 9.38 -18.25
N LEU A 286 -3.64 10.20 -18.56
CA LEU A 286 -3.18 11.27 -17.69
C LEU A 286 -4.28 12.28 -17.37
N GLU A 287 -5.09 12.63 -18.35
CA GLU A 287 -6.19 13.58 -18.22
C GLU A 287 -7.23 13.19 -17.17
N ASP A 288 -7.49 11.91 -16.97
CA ASP A 288 -8.44 11.40 -15.96
C ASP A 288 -7.85 11.46 -14.53
N ASN A 289 -6.54 11.56 -14.40
CA ASN A 289 -5.85 11.68 -13.11
C ASN A 289 -5.64 13.13 -12.68
N ILE A 290 -5.90 14.11 -13.56
CA ILE A 290 -5.76 15.54 -13.22
C ILE A 290 -6.80 15.93 -12.17
N GLY A 291 -6.32 16.43 -11.03
CA GLY A 291 -7.19 16.84 -9.91
C GLY A 291 -7.83 15.69 -9.13
N ALA A 292 -7.58 14.43 -9.50
CA ALA A 292 -8.05 13.30 -8.73
C ALA A 292 -7.30 13.21 -7.38
N PRO A 293 -7.97 12.75 -6.30
CA PRO A 293 -7.34 12.63 -4.99
C PRO A 293 -6.06 11.78 -5.03
N LEU A 294 -5.03 12.24 -4.33
CA LEU A 294 -3.75 11.55 -4.19
C LEU A 294 -2.99 11.26 -5.51
N SER A 295 -3.38 11.84 -6.64
CA SER A 295 -2.69 11.61 -7.92
C SER A 295 -1.20 11.96 -7.82
N SER A 296 -0.83 13.12 -7.28
CA SER A 296 0.57 13.48 -7.11
C SER A 296 1.32 12.50 -6.21
N PHE A 297 0.68 12.01 -5.14
CA PHE A 297 1.25 10.98 -4.26
C PHE A 297 1.51 9.67 -5.03
N LYS A 298 0.51 9.18 -5.78
CA LYS A 298 0.63 7.96 -6.59
C LYS A 298 1.74 8.07 -7.64
N TYR A 299 1.84 9.19 -8.36
CA TYR A 299 2.94 9.44 -9.29
C TYR A 299 4.30 9.55 -8.60
N THR A 300 4.35 10.09 -7.38
CA THR A 300 5.59 10.13 -6.59
C THR A 300 6.02 8.73 -6.18
N VAL A 301 5.11 7.89 -5.65
CA VAL A 301 5.39 6.48 -5.33
C VAL A 301 5.84 5.73 -6.58
N SER A 302 5.15 5.90 -7.71
CA SER A 302 5.51 5.29 -8.98
C SER A 302 6.94 5.65 -9.41
N THR A 303 7.26 6.95 -9.47
CA THR A 303 8.57 7.45 -9.92
C THR A 303 9.70 7.03 -8.98
N MET A 304 9.44 7.09 -7.67
CA MET A 304 10.47 6.90 -6.64
C MET A 304 10.63 5.43 -6.21
N HIS A 305 9.67 4.56 -6.50
CA HIS A 305 9.70 3.15 -6.13
C HIS A 305 9.22 2.22 -7.27
N CYS A 306 7.92 2.04 -7.49
CA CYS A 306 7.39 0.93 -8.27
C CYS A 306 7.93 0.89 -9.72
N MET A 307 7.87 2.00 -10.45
CA MET A 307 8.48 2.08 -11.78
C MET A 307 9.99 1.87 -11.70
N SER A 308 10.65 2.48 -10.70
CA SER A 308 12.11 2.43 -10.57
C SER A 308 12.61 1.02 -10.26
N VAL A 309 11.95 0.25 -9.39
CA VAL A 309 12.38 -1.12 -9.08
C VAL A 309 12.19 -2.05 -10.28
N SER A 310 11.10 -1.90 -11.04
CA SER A 310 10.91 -2.62 -12.30
C SER A 310 12.03 -2.34 -13.30
N LEU A 311 12.33 -1.05 -13.53
CA LEU A 311 13.43 -0.63 -14.42
C LEU A 311 14.80 -1.05 -13.91
N GLY A 312 14.99 -1.15 -12.58
CA GLY A 312 16.22 -1.64 -11.96
C GLY A 312 16.48 -3.14 -12.20
N LEU A 313 15.44 -3.87 -12.59
CA LEU A 313 15.49 -5.28 -13.00
C LEU A 313 15.39 -5.45 -14.54
N ASP A 314 15.75 -4.43 -15.30
CA ASP A 314 15.61 -4.37 -16.76
C ASP A 314 14.16 -4.61 -17.22
N GLY A 315 13.18 -4.25 -16.39
CA GLY A 315 11.76 -4.45 -16.64
C GLY A 315 11.12 -3.33 -17.45
N VAL A 316 9.80 -3.44 -17.67
CA VAL A 316 9.02 -2.52 -18.50
C VAL A 316 8.62 -1.23 -17.80
N GLY A 317 8.69 -1.17 -16.46
CA GLY A 317 8.42 0.02 -15.67
C GLY A 317 6.97 0.49 -15.72
N LEU A 318 5.97 -0.39 -15.52
CA LEU A 318 4.56 0.01 -15.48
C LEU A 318 4.32 1.08 -14.42
N GLY A 319 4.74 0.83 -13.19
CA GLY A 319 4.59 1.72 -12.06
C GLY A 319 3.15 1.82 -11.53
N THR A 320 3.00 2.45 -10.39
CA THR A 320 1.75 2.57 -9.61
C THR A 320 0.56 3.11 -10.41
N VAL A 321 0.79 3.94 -11.44
CA VAL A 321 -0.26 4.63 -12.20
C VAL A 321 -0.46 4.00 -13.59
N TRP A 322 -0.21 2.69 -13.74
CA TRP A 322 -0.48 1.98 -15.01
C TRP A 322 -1.96 1.96 -15.39
N GLY A 323 -2.85 1.97 -14.39
CA GLY A 323 -4.25 2.28 -14.48
C GLY A 323 -5.15 1.15 -14.99
N GLN A 324 -6.45 1.32 -14.75
CA GLN A 324 -7.47 0.31 -15.00
C GLN A 324 -7.51 -0.17 -16.46
N GLN A 325 -7.38 0.74 -17.42
CA GLN A 325 -7.54 0.42 -18.84
C GLN A 325 -6.42 -0.51 -19.32
N LEU A 326 -5.17 -0.21 -18.95
CA LEU A 326 -4.02 -1.05 -19.28
C LEU A 326 -4.09 -2.38 -18.53
N ALA A 327 -4.44 -2.36 -17.24
CA ALA A 327 -4.61 -3.58 -16.44
C ALA A 327 -5.62 -4.54 -17.08
N THR A 328 -6.79 -4.05 -17.47
CA THR A 328 -7.83 -4.85 -18.12
C THR A 328 -7.37 -5.38 -19.48
N SER A 329 -6.65 -4.56 -20.27
CA SER A 329 -6.10 -5.01 -21.55
C SER A 329 -5.07 -6.13 -21.37
N MET A 330 -4.14 -5.98 -20.42
CA MET A 330 -3.11 -6.99 -20.16
C MET A 330 -3.69 -8.30 -19.63
N LEU A 331 -4.76 -8.24 -18.82
CA LEU A 331 -5.50 -9.43 -18.40
C LEU A 331 -6.13 -10.16 -19.58
N ALA A 332 -6.76 -9.43 -20.51
CA ALA A 332 -7.32 -10.00 -21.73
C ALA A 332 -6.23 -10.62 -22.62
N ASP A 333 -5.10 -9.94 -22.79
CA ASP A 333 -3.96 -10.44 -23.57
C ASP A 333 -3.35 -11.72 -22.98
N ALA A 334 -3.37 -11.86 -21.63
CA ALA A 334 -2.93 -13.07 -20.93
C ALA A 334 -3.90 -14.26 -21.09
N GLY A 335 -5.11 -14.04 -21.63
CA GLY A 335 -6.09 -15.08 -21.93
C GLY A 335 -7.37 -15.06 -21.08
N PHE A 336 -7.51 -14.14 -20.12
CA PHE A 336 -8.72 -14.00 -19.32
C PHE A 336 -9.87 -13.42 -20.15
N GLY A 337 -11.01 -14.15 -20.20
CA GLY A 337 -12.13 -13.78 -21.09
C GLY A 337 -12.98 -12.63 -20.55
N GLU A 338 -13.34 -12.69 -19.28
CA GLU A 338 -14.18 -11.69 -18.62
C GLU A 338 -13.46 -11.18 -17.36
N VAL A 339 -13.35 -9.87 -17.24
CA VAL A 339 -12.75 -9.20 -16.10
C VAL A 339 -13.78 -8.25 -15.50
N THR A 340 -14.17 -8.50 -14.26
CA THR A 340 -15.01 -7.58 -13.48
C THR A 340 -14.11 -6.70 -12.63
N VAL A 341 -14.33 -5.39 -12.66
CA VAL A 341 -13.60 -4.43 -11.83
C VAL A 341 -14.56 -3.82 -10.82
N SER A 342 -14.19 -3.87 -9.55
CA SER A 342 -15.00 -3.37 -8.44
C SER A 342 -14.20 -2.39 -7.57
N GLU A 343 -14.93 -1.55 -6.85
CA GLU A 343 -14.41 -0.65 -5.81
C GLU A 343 -15.02 -1.05 -4.47
N ILE A 344 -14.29 -0.85 -3.39
CA ILE A 344 -14.77 -0.99 -2.02
C ILE A 344 -14.82 0.41 -1.41
N GLU A 345 -15.97 0.78 -0.83
CA GLU A 345 -16.18 2.13 -0.28
C GLU A 345 -15.16 2.48 0.80
N THR A 346 -14.74 1.50 1.58
CA THR A 346 -13.75 1.65 2.66
C THR A 346 -12.31 1.57 2.19
N ASP A 347 -12.06 1.31 0.90
CA ASP A 347 -10.72 1.33 0.30
C ASP A 347 -10.69 2.24 -0.94
N PRO A 348 -10.43 3.53 -0.76
CA PRO A 348 -10.37 4.48 -1.87
C PRO A 348 -9.08 4.39 -2.70
N PHE A 349 -8.10 3.56 -2.28
CA PHE A 349 -6.78 3.48 -2.90
C PHE A 349 -6.73 2.46 -4.02
N ASN A 350 -7.53 1.39 -3.96
CA ASN A 350 -7.40 0.22 -4.83
C ASN A 350 -8.61 -0.02 -5.72
N LEU A 351 -8.37 -0.80 -6.79
CA LEU A 351 -9.35 -1.47 -7.63
C LEU A 351 -9.18 -2.98 -7.48
N TYR A 352 -10.30 -3.68 -7.55
CA TYR A 352 -10.40 -5.12 -7.37
C TYR A 352 -10.81 -5.76 -8.69
N TYR A 353 -9.93 -6.55 -9.27
CA TYR A 353 -10.13 -7.23 -10.56
C TYR A 353 -10.41 -8.71 -10.31
N VAL A 354 -11.56 -9.17 -10.76
CA VAL A 354 -11.92 -10.60 -10.73
C VAL A 354 -11.93 -11.12 -12.16
N ALA A 355 -11.04 -12.07 -12.45
CA ALA A 355 -10.94 -12.71 -13.76
C ALA A 355 -11.07 -14.23 -13.62
N ARG A 356 -11.59 -14.92 -14.67
CA ARG A 356 -11.80 -16.36 -14.68
C ARG A 356 -11.09 -17.00 -15.88
N LYS A 357 -10.50 -18.17 -15.64
CA LYS A 357 -9.97 -19.06 -16.69
C LYS A 357 -11.06 -19.94 -17.27
#